data_2184d1252945a86a48531b620721e5e6
#
_entry.id   2184d1252945a86a48531b620721e5e6
#
_cell.length_a   1.000
_cell.length_b   1.000
_cell.length_c   1.000
_cell.angle_alpha   90.00
_cell.angle_beta   90.00
_cell.angle_gamma   90.00
#
_symmetry.space_group_name_H-M   'P 1'
#
loop_
_entity.id
_entity.type
_entity.pdbx_description
1 polymer ?
#
loop_
_entity_poly.entity_id
_entity_poly.type
_entity_poly.pdbx_seq_one_letter_code
_entity_poly.pdbx_strand_id
1 'polypeptide(L)'
;MSKSKKDYFNYNVSELIDLMSNLQIKETKLNKLYYTKELGKVSKDINLILKKKKIKINAKIIRKIIFIGISNLLVWEYKDIMLSNKKKYNKILKKALEINSIRNSITNSLMIDLKENQIIKKRNVDFTKKDLNWVKYLKKKINE
;
A
#
# COMPACT_ATOMS: atom_id res chain seq x y z
N MET A 1 -9.72 28.38 14.09
CA MET A 1 -9.05 27.12 14.47
C MET A 1 -8.01 26.78 13.43
N SER A 2 -6.74 26.84 13.78
CA SER A 2 -5.68 26.36 12.89
C SER A 2 -5.84 24.85 12.78
N LYS A 3 -6.07 24.34 11.56
CA LYS A 3 -5.97 22.90 11.29
C LYS A 3 -4.56 22.47 11.69
N SER A 4 -4.43 21.65 12.73
CA SER A 4 -3.16 21.12 13.17
C SER A 4 -2.42 20.57 11.96
N LYS A 5 -1.21 21.04 11.71
CA LYS A 5 -0.34 20.46 10.68
C LYS A 5 -0.18 18.97 11.00
N LYS A 6 -0.72 18.11 10.13
CA LYS A 6 -0.58 16.68 10.26
C LYS A 6 0.91 16.37 10.16
N ASP A 7 1.49 15.91 11.27
CA ASP A 7 2.89 15.52 11.34
C ASP A 7 2.98 14.01 11.10
N TYR A 8 3.69 13.61 10.06
CA TYR A 8 3.88 12.21 9.70
C TYR A 8 5.20 11.62 10.21
N PHE A 9 5.98 12.41 10.94
CA PHE A 9 7.33 12.00 11.37
C PHE A 9 7.34 10.77 12.29
N ASN A 10 6.27 10.53 13.03
CA ASN A 10 6.15 9.39 13.95
C ASN A 10 5.60 8.12 13.29
N TYR A 11 5.31 8.16 11.99
CA TYR A 11 4.82 7.00 11.25
C TYR A 11 5.99 6.15 10.73
N ASN A 12 5.73 4.85 10.53
CA ASN A 12 6.64 4.00 9.80
C ASN A 12 6.70 4.40 8.33
N VAL A 13 7.89 4.29 7.71
CA VAL A 13 8.04 4.61 6.28
C VAL A 13 7.17 3.73 5.40
N SER A 14 7.01 2.45 5.74
CA SER A 14 6.09 1.53 5.03
C SER A 14 4.63 2.01 5.03
N GLU A 15 4.16 2.56 6.15
CA GLU A 15 2.83 3.15 6.25
C GLU A 15 2.71 4.46 5.44
N LEU A 16 3.76 5.27 5.44
CA LEU A 16 3.82 6.49 4.62
C LEU A 16 3.88 6.18 3.12
N ILE A 17 4.55 5.10 2.72
CA ILE A 17 4.56 4.62 1.33
C ILE A 17 3.16 4.18 0.90
N ASP A 18 2.45 3.44 1.73
CA ASP A 18 1.06 3.03 1.45
C ASP A 18 0.15 4.27 1.34
N LEU A 19 0.27 5.23 2.26
CA LEU A 19 -0.45 6.50 2.21
C LEU A 19 -0.10 7.30 0.95
N MET A 20 1.19 7.41 0.60
CA MET A 20 1.65 8.10 -0.60
C MET A 20 1.03 7.50 -1.86
N SER A 21 1.01 6.18 -1.96
CA SER A 21 0.39 5.45 -3.06
C SER A 21 -1.10 5.79 -3.22
N ASN A 22 -1.85 5.81 -2.12
CA ASN A 22 -3.27 6.19 -2.13
C ASN A 22 -3.50 7.66 -2.49
N LEU A 23 -2.66 8.56 -1.98
CA LEU A 23 -2.72 9.98 -2.32
C LEU A 23 -2.38 10.23 -3.80
N GLN A 24 -1.42 9.47 -4.36
CA GLN A 24 -1.06 9.56 -5.78
C GLN A 24 -2.22 9.12 -6.69
N ILE A 25 -2.93 8.06 -6.34
CA ILE A 25 -4.13 7.63 -7.05
C ILE A 25 -5.19 8.72 -7.01
N LYS A 26 -5.44 9.31 -5.84
CA LYS A 26 -6.43 10.39 -5.68
C LYS A 26 -6.05 11.64 -6.44
N GLU A 27 -4.79 12.06 -6.40
CA GLU A 27 -4.30 13.20 -7.18
C GLU A 27 -4.54 12.98 -8.67
N THR A 28 -4.16 11.81 -9.18
CA THR A 28 -4.28 11.48 -10.60
C THR A 28 -5.75 11.37 -11.07
N LYS A 29 -6.60 10.76 -10.25
CA LYS A 29 -8.01 10.51 -10.62
C LYS A 29 -8.94 11.70 -10.32
N LEU A 30 -8.69 12.42 -9.25
CA LEU A 30 -9.58 13.48 -8.78
C LEU A 30 -9.09 14.91 -9.12
N ASN A 31 -7.84 15.03 -9.54
CA ASN A 31 -7.21 16.28 -9.99
C ASN A 31 -7.43 17.47 -9.02
N LYS A 32 -7.20 17.25 -7.72
CA LYS A 32 -7.34 18.26 -6.68
C LYS A 32 -6.00 18.66 -6.08
N LEU A 33 -5.70 19.94 -6.05
CA LEU A 33 -4.47 20.51 -5.49
C LEU A 33 -4.20 20.10 -4.03
N TYR A 34 -5.24 19.79 -3.28
CA TYR A 34 -5.12 19.28 -1.91
C TYR A 34 -4.22 18.02 -1.85
N TYR A 35 -4.41 17.08 -2.76
CA TYR A 35 -3.60 15.85 -2.77
C TYR A 35 -2.15 16.09 -3.17
N THR A 36 -1.89 17.01 -4.08
CA THR A 36 -0.52 17.44 -4.43
C THR A 36 0.21 18.01 -3.22
N LYS A 37 -0.46 18.85 -2.42
CA LYS A 37 0.11 19.41 -1.19
C LYS A 37 0.38 18.33 -0.13
N GLU A 38 -0.55 17.40 0.06
CA GLU A 38 -0.35 16.30 1.02
C GLU A 38 0.79 15.35 0.58
N LEU A 39 0.88 15.02 -0.72
CA LEU A 39 2.00 14.26 -1.28
C LEU A 39 3.35 14.94 -1.01
N GLY A 40 3.44 16.24 -1.17
CA GLY A 40 4.65 17.00 -0.86
C GLY A 40 5.08 16.87 0.60
N LYS A 41 4.14 16.89 1.53
CA LYS A 41 4.42 16.69 2.98
C LYS A 41 4.91 15.27 3.26
N VAL A 42 4.19 14.26 2.78
CA VAL A 42 4.55 12.85 2.98
C VAL A 42 5.91 12.54 2.37
N SER A 43 6.21 13.05 1.18
CA SER A 43 7.52 12.88 0.52
C SER A 43 8.65 13.47 1.36
N LYS A 44 8.45 14.67 1.90
CA LYS A 44 9.45 15.31 2.77
C LYS A 44 9.71 14.50 4.03
N ASP A 45 8.66 14.01 4.68
CA ASP A 45 8.78 13.23 5.90
C ASP A 45 9.45 11.87 5.65
N ILE A 46 9.12 11.18 4.56
CA ILE A 46 9.81 9.95 4.14
C ILE A 46 11.31 10.22 3.96
N ASN A 47 11.68 11.26 3.24
CA ASN A 47 13.08 11.61 3.00
C ASN A 47 13.84 11.87 4.31
N LEU A 48 13.23 12.59 5.25
CA LEU A 48 13.81 12.87 6.57
C LEU A 48 14.03 11.59 7.38
N ILE A 49 13.04 10.69 7.41
CA ILE A 49 13.14 9.43 8.15
C ILE A 49 14.20 8.51 7.54
N LEU A 50 14.22 8.36 6.21
CA LEU A 50 15.22 7.55 5.51
C LEU A 50 16.64 8.06 5.78
N LYS A 51 16.83 9.37 5.73
CA LYS A 51 18.12 10.01 6.04
C LYS A 51 18.53 9.75 7.49
N LYS A 52 17.62 9.97 8.45
CA LYS A 52 17.87 9.78 9.88
C LYS A 52 18.22 8.33 10.20
N LYS A 53 17.50 7.37 9.63
CA LYS A 53 17.74 5.94 9.82
C LYS A 53 18.86 5.37 8.95
N LYS A 54 19.45 6.17 8.06
CA LYS A 54 20.49 5.74 7.09
C LYS A 54 20.05 4.54 6.26
N ILE A 55 18.78 4.51 5.85
CA ILE A 55 18.21 3.44 5.04
C ILE A 55 18.53 3.70 3.56
N LYS A 56 19.10 2.69 2.90
CA LYS A 56 19.34 2.70 1.45
C LYS A 56 18.22 1.96 0.75
N ILE A 57 17.63 2.60 -0.24
CA ILE A 57 16.62 1.99 -1.11
C ILE A 57 17.33 1.17 -2.19
N ASN A 58 16.92 -0.08 -2.37
CA ASN A 58 17.43 -1.00 -3.37
C ASN A 58 16.29 -1.52 -4.27
N ALA A 59 16.65 -2.29 -5.30
CA ALA A 59 15.67 -2.80 -6.27
C ALA A 59 14.59 -3.67 -5.63
N LYS A 60 14.93 -4.46 -4.62
CA LYS A 60 13.97 -5.29 -3.87
C LYS A 60 12.91 -4.43 -3.17
N ILE A 61 13.34 -3.36 -2.51
CA ILE A 61 12.43 -2.39 -1.86
C ILE A 61 11.56 -1.69 -2.90
N ILE A 62 12.15 -1.22 -4.00
CA ILE A 62 11.42 -0.57 -5.10
C ILE A 62 10.33 -1.49 -5.65
N ARG A 63 10.64 -2.78 -5.88
CA ARG A 63 9.67 -3.76 -6.36
C ARG A 63 8.47 -3.91 -5.44
N LYS A 64 8.71 -3.95 -4.12
CA LYS A 64 7.64 -4.00 -3.11
C LYS A 64 6.78 -2.74 -3.12
N ILE A 65 7.41 -1.57 -3.24
CA ILE A 65 6.70 -0.28 -3.34
C ILE A 65 5.80 -0.24 -4.57
N ILE A 66 6.31 -0.67 -5.74
CA ILE A 66 5.52 -0.75 -6.97
C ILE A 66 4.33 -1.69 -6.79
N PHE A 67 4.54 -2.86 -6.18
CA PHE A 67 3.46 -3.81 -5.93
C PHE A 67 2.37 -3.23 -5.03
N ILE A 68 2.74 -2.53 -3.96
CA ILE A 68 1.78 -1.84 -3.07
C ILE A 68 0.97 -0.82 -3.86
N GLY A 69 1.62 -0.02 -4.70
CA GLY A 69 0.97 0.97 -5.55
C GLY A 69 -0.05 0.37 -6.51
N ILE A 70 0.33 -0.69 -7.21
CA ILE A 70 -0.56 -1.42 -8.13
C ILE A 70 -1.72 -2.06 -7.38
N SER A 71 -1.46 -2.66 -6.22
CA SER A 71 -2.51 -3.26 -5.40
C SER A 71 -3.54 -2.24 -4.93
N ASN A 72 -3.10 -1.06 -4.51
CA ASN A 72 -3.98 0.04 -4.12
C ASN A 72 -4.83 0.53 -5.30
N LEU A 73 -4.25 0.63 -6.49
CA LEU A 73 -4.99 1.00 -7.69
C LEU A 73 -6.06 -0.05 -8.04
N LEU A 74 -5.71 -1.33 -8.01
CA LEU A 74 -6.67 -2.42 -8.27
C LEU A 74 -7.82 -2.42 -7.26
N VAL A 75 -7.55 -2.23 -5.98
CA VAL A 75 -8.60 -2.12 -4.95
C VAL A 75 -9.51 -0.93 -5.22
N TRP A 76 -8.96 0.20 -5.65
CA TRP A 76 -9.74 1.37 -6.05
C TRP A 76 -10.68 1.05 -7.22
N GLU A 77 -10.16 0.41 -8.27
CA GLU A 77 -10.95 0.01 -9.46
C GLU A 77 -12.01 -1.04 -9.12
N TYR A 78 -11.70 -2.01 -8.27
CA TYR A 78 -12.66 -3.00 -7.80
C TYR A 78 -13.82 -2.37 -7.03
N LYS A 79 -13.57 -1.34 -6.23
CA LYS A 79 -14.63 -0.58 -5.56
C LYS A 79 -15.56 0.10 -6.55
N ASP A 80 -15.03 0.70 -7.60
CA ASP A 80 -15.84 1.32 -8.65
C ASP A 80 -16.73 0.29 -9.36
N ILE A 81 -16.20 -0.90 -9.68
CA ILE A 81 -16.96 -1.99 -10.28
C ILE A 81 -18.07 -2.48 -9.33
N MET A 82 -17.77 -2.66 -8.05
CA MET A 82 -18.76 -3.08 -7.05
C MET A 82 -19.91 -2.09 -6.89
N LEU A 83 -19.61 -0.78 -6.97
CA LEU A 83 -20.63 0.28 -6.89
C LEU A 83 -21.49 0.36 -8.16
N SER A 84 -20.89 0.11 -9.34
CA SER A 84 -21.57 0.24 -10.64
C SER A 84 -22.31 -1.04 -11.10
N ASN A 85 -21.93 -2.22 -10.61
CA ASN A 85 -22.48 -3.49 -11.05
C ASN A 85 -22.73 -4.45 -9.89
N LYS A 86 -23.94 -4.42 -9.35
CA LYS A 86 -24.37 -5.27 -8.22
C LYS A 86 -24.27 -6.77 -8.48
N LYS A 87 -24.44 -7.22 -9.73
CA LYS A 87 -24.34 -8.65 -10.09
C LYS A 87 -22.92 -9.20 -9.96
N LYS A 88 -21.92 -8.35 -10.12
CA LYS A 88 -20.50 -8.71 -9.98
C LYS A 88 -19.94 -8.49 -8.56
N TYR A 89 -20.74 -7.92 -7.66
CA TYR A 89 -20.27 -7.48 -6.34
C TYR A 89 -19.51 -8.57 -5.58
N ASN A 90 -20.07 -9.73 -5.36
CA ASN A 90 -19.46 -10.79 -4.56
C ASN A 90 -18.15 -11.33 -5.18
N LYS A 91 -18.13 -11.48 -6.51
CA LYS A 91 -16.92 -11.94 -7.23
C LYS A 91 -15.79 -10.92 -7.12
N ILE A 92 -16.10 -9.64 -7.29
CA ILE A 92 -15.11 -8.57 -7.23
C ILE A 92 -14.67 -8.32 -5.80
N LEU A 93 -15.58 -8.39 -4.82
CA LEU A 93 -15.22 -8.30 -3.39
C LEU A 93 -14.19 -9.36 -3.01
N LYS A 94 -14.38 -10.62 -3.44
CA LYS A 94 -13.41 -11.68 -3.20
C LYS A 94 -12.02 -11.33 -3.75
N LYS A 95 -11.95 -10.85 -4.99
CA LYS A 95 -10.69 -10.40 -5.61
C LYS A 95 -10.05 -9.24 -4.84
N ALA A 96 -10.83 -8.25 -4.44
CA ALA A 96 -10.35 -7.12 -3.66
C ALA A 96 -9.74 -7.56 -2.32
N LEU A 97 -10.39 -8.50 -1.64
CA LEU A 97 -9.91 -9.05 -0.37
C LEU A 97 -8.61 -9.87 -0.56
N GLU A 98 -8.50 -10.66 -1.62
CA GLU A 98 -7.28 -11.42 -1.96
C GLU A 98 -6.10 -10.48 -2.20
N ILE A 99 -6.27 -9.45 -3.05
CA ILE A 99 -5.23 -8.44 -3.32
C ILE A 99 -4.85 -7.69 -2.04
N ASN A 100 -5.82 -7.30 -1.22
CA ASN A 100 -5.55 -6.63 0.05
C ASN A 100 -4.74 -7.52 1.01
N SER A 101 -5.01 -8.81 1.07
CA SER A 101 -4.24 -9.76 1.88
C SER A 101 -2.78 -9.87 1.40
N ILE A 102 -2.57 -9.95 0.09
CA ILE A 102 -1.21 -10.00 -0.50
C ILE A 102 -0.49 -8.67 -0.22
N ARG A 103 -1.14 -7.54 -0.43
CA ARG A 103 -0.60 -6.22 -0.12
C ARG A 103 -0.14 -6.12 1.33
N ASN A 104 -0.96 -6.57 2.28
CA ASN A 104 -0.61 -6.56 3.69
C ASN A 104 0.64 -7.40 3.99
N SER A 105 0.77 -8.58 3.36
CA SER A 105 1.97 -9.41 3.48
C SER A 105 3.21 -8.74 2.92
N ILE A 106 3.09 -8.07 1.77
CA ILE A 106 4.21 -7.34 1.16
C ILE A 106 4.58 -6.12 2.00
N THR A 107 3.60 -5.42 2.57
CA THR A 107 3.86 -4.31 3.50
C THR A 107 4.61 -4.79 4.75
N ASN A 108 4.23 -5.92 5.32
CA ASN A 108 4.96 -6.52 6.45
C ASN A 108 6.41 -6.86 6.09
N SER A 109 6.62 -7.42 4.89
CA SER A 109 7.95 -7.71 4.36
C SER A 109 8.77 -6.43 4.12
N LEU A 110 8.14 -5.37 3.65
CA LEU A 110 8.77 -4.05 3.49
C LEU A 110 9.20 -3.45 4.82
N MET A 111 8.39 -3.60 5.88
CA MET A 111 8.78 -3.17 7.24
C MET A 111 10.08 -3.82 7.69
N ILE A 112 10.28 -5.11 7.40
CA ILE A 112 11.53 -5.81 7.71
C ILE A 112 12.70 -5.20 6.95
N ASP A 113 12.56 -4.99 5.64
CA ASP A 113 13.61 -4.41 4.81
C ASP A 113 13.97 -2.96 5.23
N LEU A 114 13.00 -2.22 5.75
CA LEU A 114 13.18 -0.86 6.25
C LEU A 114 13.60 -0.80 7.74
N LYS A 115 13.85 -1.96 8.35
CA LYS A 115 14.25 -2.06 9.78
C LYS A 115 13.26 -1.37 10.73
N GLU A 116 11.98 -1.53 10.44
CA GLU A 116 10.89 -0.94 11.22
C GLU A 116 10.32 -1.92 12.24
N ASN A 117 9.74 -1.39 13.34
CA ASN A 117 8.96 -2.19 14.27
C ASN A 117 7.72 -2.72 13.56
N GLN A 118 7.54 -4.05 13.57
CA GLN A 118 6.44 -4.69 12.87
C GLN A 118 5.13 -4.49 13.60
N ILE A 119 4.17 -3.86 12.91
CA ILE A 119 2.75 -4.00 13.19
C ILE A 119 2.23 -5.02 12.18
N ILE A 120 2.06 -6.28 12.61
CA ILE A 120 1.63 -7.36 11.72
C ILE A 120 0.21 -7.08 11.23
N LYS A 121 0.05 -6.82 9.94
CA LYS A 121 -1.25 -6.71 9.30
C LYS A 121 -1.83 -8.11 9.08
N LYS A 122 -3.00 -8.37 9.65
CA LYS A 122 -3.66 -9.68 9.58
C LYS A 122 -4.18 -9.97 8.17
N ARG A 123 -4.18 -11.27 7.81
CA ARG A 123 -4.96 -11.77 6.67
C ARG A 123 -6.45 -11.66 6.97
N ASN A 124 -7.20 -11.15 6.01
CA ASN A 124 -8.65 -10.98 6.14
C ASN A 124 -9.47 -12.00 5.34
N VAL A 125 -8.83 -13.03 4.75
CA VAL A 125 -9.50 -13.93 3.79
C VAL A 125 -9.01 -15.36 3.94
N ASP A 126 -9.95 -16.30 3.96
CA ASP A 126 -9.68 -17.72 3.73
C ASP A 126 -9.53 -17.96 2.22
N PHE A 127 -8.33 -18.36 1.80
CA PHE A 127 -8.04 -18.69 0.42
C PHE A 127 -8.43 -20.13 0.10
N THR A 128 -8.95 -20.38 -1.11
CA THR A 128 -8.99 -21.72 -1.65
C THR A 128 -7.56 -22.28 -1.80
N LYS A 129 -7.41 -23.62 -1.88
CA LYS A 129 -6.08 -24.24 -2.03
C LYS A 129 -5.33 -23.73 -3.26
N LYS A 130 -6.04 -23.49 -4.37
CA LYS A 130 -5.48 -22.95 -5.62
C LYS A 130 -5.00 -21.50 -5.43
N ASP A 131 -5.85 -20.67 -4.83
CA ASP A 131 -5.54 -19.26 -4.54
C ASP A 131 -4.35 -19.16 -3.59
N LEU A 132 -4.29 -20.04 -2.59
CA LEU A 132 -3.19 -20.10 -1.63
C LEU A 132 -1.83 -20.43 -2.29
N ASN A 133 -1.81 -21.31 -3.27
CA ASN A 133 -0.59 -21.65 -4.01
C ASN A 133 -0.10 -20.47 -4.85
N TRP A 134 -1.00 -19.77 -5.54
CA TRP A 134 -0.67 -18.56 -6.28
C TRP A 134 -0.15 -17.46 -5.38
N VAL A 135 -0.79 -17.22 -4.24
CA VAL A 135 -0.36 -16.24 -3.23
C VAL A 135 1.04 -16.57 -2.71
N LYS A 136 1.31 -17.83 -2.38
CA LYS A 136 2.64 -18.28 -1.93
C LYS A 136 3.70 -18.06 -3.00
N TYR A 137 3.40 -18.41 -4.25
CA TYR A 137 4.30 -18.20 -5.38
C TYR A 137 4.62 -16.72 -5.57
N LEU A 138 3.60 -15.86 -5.60
CA LEU A 138 3.76 -14.43 -5.79
C LEU A 138 4.58 -13.80 -4.66
N LYS A 139 4.30 -14.15 -3.40
CA LYS A 139 5.08 -13.67 -2.26
C LYS A 139 6.54 -14.06 -2.35
N LYS A 140 6.83 -15.30 -2.74
CA LYS A 140 8.20 -15.76 -2.97
C LYS A 140 8.89 -14.91 -4.03
N LYS A 141 8.26 -14.71 -5.18
CA LYS A 141 8.83 -13.96 -6.31
C LYS A 141 9.09 -12.48 -6.00
N ILE A 142 8.22 -11.85 -5.23
CA ILE A 142 8.38 -10.43 -4.85
C ILE A 142 9.50 -10.26 -3.80
N ASN A 143 9.77 -11.30 -3.01
CA ASN A 143 10.83 -11.28 -1.98
C ASN A 143 12.22 -11.74 -2.48
N GLU A 144 12.31 -12.25 -3.69
CA GLU A 144 13.59 -12.53 -4.38
C GLU A 144 14.26 -11.24 -4.87
#